data_b424387b927af2291bc59cf58eba744f
#
_entry.id   b424387b927af2291bc59cf58eba744f
#
_cell.length_a   1.000
_cell.length_b   1.000
_cell.length_c   1.000
_cell.angle_alpha   90.00
_cell.angle_beta   90.00
_cell.angle_gamma   90.00
#
_symmetry.space_group_name_H-M   'P 1'
#
loop_
_entity.id
_entity.type
_entity.pdbx_description
1 polymer ?
#
loop_
_entity_poly.entity_id
_entity_poly.type
_entity_poly.pdbx_seq_one_letter_code
_entity_poly.pdbx_strand_id
1 'polypeptide(L)'
;RVGNRVRVNVQLINVANDQHIWAEDYDRELTDVFAIQSDLAQKIAGELRAKLSPAEKAQIERKPTENSEAYLAFVEGHDLLTRPDRLRTDTEKAEQLFERATSLDPNFAGAFAALAWVEDWMYHTFDPTPARKAKARTAAEEALRLQPDLPEAHLALGFYHYYCERDYQRALDEFA
;
A
#
# COMPACT_ATOMS: atom_id res chain seq x y z
N ARG A 1 13.47 -5.29 14.60
CA ARG A 1 14.40 -5.44 13.46
C ARG A 1 15.82 -5.42 14.01
N VAL A 2 16.63 -6.41 13.70
CA VAL A 2 18.06 -6.44 14.04
C VAL A 2 18.82 -6.60 12.71
N GLY A 3 19.45 -5.53 12.23
CA GLY A 3 20.13 -5.52 10.93
C GLY A 3 19.16 -5.79 9.77
N ASN A 4 19.51 -6.74 8.89
CA ASN A 4 18.70 -7.12 7.71
C ASN A 4 17.74 -8.30 7.96
N ARG A 5 17.51 -8.67 9.23
CA ARG A 5 16.60 -9.77 9.59
C ARG A 5 15.28 -9.25 10.15
N VAL A 6 14.22 -9.95 9.77
CA VAL A 6 12.86 -9.73 10.27
C VAL A 6 12.42 -10.98 11.02
N ARG A 7 11.96 -10.77 12.26
CA ARG A 7 11.27 -11.81 13.03
C ARG A 7 9.80 -11.43 13.14
N VAL A 8 8.93 -12.35 12.74
CA VAL A 8 7.48 -12.19 12.78
C VAL A 8 6.91 -13.37 13.55
N ASN A 9 6.18 -13.07 14.63
CA ASN A 9 5.39 -14.05 15.36
C ASN A 9 3.93 -13.86 14.98
N VAL A 10 3.27 -14.91 14.56
CA VAL A 10 1.87 -14.86 14.14
C VAL A 10 1.07 -15.86 14.94
N GLN A 11 -0.11 -15.43 15.42
CA GLN A 11 -1.05 -16.30 16.12
C GLN A 11 -2.45 -16.06 15.59
N LEU A 12 -3.17 -17.14 15.32
CA LEU A 12 -4.59 -17.11 14.99
C LEU A 12 -5.37 -17.63 16.20
N ILE A 13 -6.25 -16.80 16.74
CA ILE A 13 -7.00 -17.08 17.97
C ILE A 13 -8.49 -17.06 17.65
N ASN A 14 -9.23 -18.06 18.14
CA ASN A 14 -10.69 -18.06 18.09
C ASN A 14 -11.25 -17.13 19.17
N VAL A 15 -11.80 -16.01 18.74
CA VAL A 15 -12.31 -14.96 19.65
C VAL A 15 -13.48 -15.43 20.53
N ALA A 16 -14.23 -16.45 20.09
CA ALA A 16 -15.38 -16.95 20.85
C ALA A 16 -15.01 -17.77 22.10
N ASN A 17 -13.81 -18.36 22.12
CA ASN A 17 -13.38 -19.27 23.20
C ASN A 17 -11.91 -19.13 23.61
N ASP A 18 -11.22 -18.08 23.13
CA ASP A 18 -9.79 -17.81 23.39
C ASP A 18 -8.84 -18.97 23.03
N GLN A 19 -9.28 -19.90 22.17
CA GLN A 19 -8.42 -21.01 21.75
C GLN A 19 -7.45 -20.58 20.67
N HIS A 20 -6.19 -20.94 20.85
CA HIS A 20 -5.18 -20.82 19.80
C HIS A 20 -5.49 -21.83 18.70
N ILE A 21 -5.78 -21.36 17.50
CA ILE A 21 -6.01 -22.19 16.32
C ILE A 21 -4.66 -22.58 15.71
N TRP A 22 -3.76 -21.59 15.62
CA TRP A 22 -2.46 -21.75 15.00
C TRP A 22 -1.48 -20.68 15.48
N ALA A 23 -0.19 -21.02 15.55
CA ALA A 23 0.89 -20.07 15.83
C ALA A 23 2.14 -20.46 15.05
N GLU A 24 2.86 -19.47 14.52
CA GLU A 24 4.12 -19.69 13.80
C GLU A 24 5.09 -18.51 13.93
N ASP A 25 6.38 -18.83 13.94
CA ASP A 25 7.47 -17.89 14.01
C ASP A 25 8.25 -17.88 12.71
N TYR A 26 8.39 -16.71 12.11
CA TYR A 26 9.24 -16.47 10.95
C TYR A 26 10.49 -15.71 11.39
N ASP A 27 11.66 -16.22 11.05
CA ASP A 27 12.94 -15.54 11.22
C ASP A 27 13.69 -15.64 9.89
N ARG A 28 13.60 -14.61 9.07
CA ARG A 28 14.07 -14.57 7.68
C ARG A 28 14.82 -13.28 7.38
N GLU A 29 15.54 -13.26 6.25
CA GLU A 29 16.09 -12.02 5.73
C GLU A 29 14.97 -11.11 5.20
N LEU A 30 15.22 -9.80 5.19
CA LEU A 30 14.25 -8.82 4.73
C LEU A 30 13.90 -9.01 3.24
N THR A 31 14.81 -9.52 2.45
CA THR A 31 14.60 -9.91 1.05
C THR A 31 13.50 -10.96 0.88
N ASP A 32 13.24 -11.74 1.91
CA ASP A 32 12.25 -12.82 1.90
C ASP A 32 10.86 -12.37 2.42
N VAL A 33 10.68 -11.08 2.70
CA VAL A 33 9.43 -10.55 3.29
C VAL A 33 8.19 -10.91 2.49
N PHE A 34 8.27 -10.88 1.16
CA PHE A 34 7.14 -11.24 0.30
C PHE A 34 6.81 -12.73 0.37
N ALA A 35 7.83 -13.60 0.48
CA ALA A 35 7.61 -15.03 0.68
C ALA A 35 6.92 -15.30 2.02
N ILE A 36 7.28 -14.56 3.08
CA ILE A 36 6.61 -14.65 4.38
C ILE A 36 5.15 -14.20 4.28
N GLN A 37 4.89 -13.07 3.61
CA GLN A 37 3.53 -12.55 3.43
C GLN A 37 2.64 -13.53 2.66
N SER A 38 3.14 -14.08 1.56
CA SER A 38 2.42 -15.05 0.74
C SER A 38 2.12 -16.36 1.50
N ASP A 39 3.13 -16.92 2.18
CA ASP A 39 2.97 -18.14 2.99
C ASP A 39 1.97 -17.92 4.13
N LEU A 40 2.07 -16.79 4.82
CA LEU A 40 1.15 -16.41 5.89
C LEU A 40 -0.29 -16.28 5.40
N ALA A 41 -0.50 -15.58 4.29
CA ALA A 41 -1.85 -15.39 3.72
C ALA A 41 -2.47 -16.73 3.31
N GLN A 42 -1.71 -17.62 2.69
CA GLN A 42 -2.17 -18.96 2.31
C GLN A 42 -2.50 -19.82 3.54
N LYS A 43 -1.69 -19.77 4.59
CA LYS A 43 -1.93 -20.52 5.83
C LYS A 43 -3.18 -20.01 6.56
N ILE A 44 -3.33 -18.70 6.70
CA ILE A 44 -4.54 -18.10 7.30
C ILE A 44 -5.78 -18.52 6.52
N ALA A 45 -5.75 -18.42 5.19
CA ALA A 45 -6.87 -18.85 4.35
C ALA A 45 -7.18 -20.35 4.53
N GLY A 46 -6.15 -21.20 4.64
CA GLY A 46 -6.29 -22.63 4.90
C GLY A 46 -6.96 -22.93 6.24
N GLU A 47 -6.49 -22.28 7.32
CA GLU A 47 -7.05 -22.46 8.67
C GLU A 47 -8.50 -21.95 8.78
N LEU A 48 -8.82 -20.86 8.09
CA LEU A 48 -10.18 -20.32 7.98
C LEU A 48 -11.06 -21.14 7.01
N ARG A 49 -10.53 -22.18 6.38
CA ARG A 49 -11.20 -22.99 5.35
C ARG A 49 -11.74 -22.16 4.18
N ALA A 50 -11.11 -21.05 3.91
CA ALA A 50 -11.43 -20.21 2.78
C ALA A 50 -11.07 -20.92 1.47
N LYS A 51 -12.02 -20.99 0.54
CA LYS A 51 -11.77 -21.55 -0.79
C LYS A 51 -11.26 -20.43 -1.70
N LEU A 52 -9.96 -20.28 -1.77
CA LEU A 52 -9.35 -19.33 -2.69
C LEU A 52 -9.47 -19.82 -4.13
N SER A 53 -9.97 -18.95 -5.00
CA SER A 53 -9.92 -19.15 -6.45
C SER A 53 -8.48 -19.09 -6.97
N PRO A 54 -8.20 -19.59 -8.19
CA PRO A 54 -6.89 -19.45 -8.80
C PRO A 54 -6.43 -17.98 -8.94
N ALA A 55 -7.37 -17.07 -9.22
CA ALA A 55 -7.09 -15.63 -9.33
C ALA A 55 -6.68 -15.01 -7.98
N GLU A 56 -7.40 -15.32 -6.89
CA GLU A 56 -7.05 -14.85 -5.54
C GLU A 56 -5.70 -15.41 -5.08
N LYS A 57 -5.38 -16.65 -5.40
CA LYS A 57 -4.05 -17.22 -5.12
C LYS A 57 -2.95 -16.49 -5.87
N ALA A 58 -3.14 -16.23 -7.15
CA ALA A 58 -2.19 -15.48 -7.96
C ALA A 58 -1.99 -14.06 -7.42
N GLN A 59 -3.04 -13.43 -6.90
CA GLN A 59 -2.96 -12.11 -6.29
C GLN A 59 -2.18 -12.13 -4.97
N ILE A 60 -2.39 -13.14 -4.12
CA ILE A 60 -1.62 -13.33 -2.86
C ILE A 60 -0.13 -13.57 -3.14
N GLU A 61 0.19 -14.27 -4.24
CA GLU A 61 1.56 -14.60 -4.63
C GLU A 61 2.27 -13.45 -5.35
N ARG A 62 1.53 -12.44 -5.81
CA ARG A 62 2.08 -11.30 -6.55
C ARG A 62 2.92 -10.43 -5.64
N LYS A 63 4.17 -10.26 -6.01
CA LYS A 63 5.04 -9.29 -5.35
C LYS A 63 4.71 -7.88 -5.86
N PRO A 64 4.55 -6.90 -4.98
CA PRO A 64 4.29 -5.52 -5.40
C PRO A 64 5.49 -4.87 -6.09
N THR A 65 6.71 -5.31 -5.77
CA THR A 65 7.99 -4.88 -6.36
C THR A 65 9.06 -5.95 -6.13
N GLU A 66 10.04 -6.03 -7.01
CA GLU A 66 11.26 -6.85 -6.80
C GLU A 66 12.35 -6.07 -6.02
N ASN A 67 12.17 -4.77 -5.82
CA ASN A 67 13.12 -3.92 -5.11
C ASN A 67 12.76 -3.80 -3.62
N SER A 68 13.50 -4.48 -2.76
CA SER A 68 13.25 -4.48 -1.32
C SER A 68 13.44 -3.10 -0.66
N GLU A 69 14.33 -2.25 -1.20
CA GLU A 69 14.50 -0.88 -0.68
C GLU A 69 13.30 0.02 -1.06
N ALA A 70 12.77 -0.14 -2.28
CA ALA A 70 11.54 0.55 -2.70
C ALA A 70 10.37 0.13 -1.81
N TYR A 71 10.25 -1.16 -1.52
CA TYR A 71 9.21 -1.67 -0.62
C TYR A 71 9.33 -1.13 0.80
N LEU A 72 10.55 -1.07 1.34
CA LEU A 72 10.77 -0.51 2.68
C LEU A 72 10.37 0.97 2.75
N ALA A 73 10.79 1.77 1.77
CA ALA A 73 10.40 3.16 1.71
C ALA A 73 8.86 3.32 1.63
N PHE A 74 8.20 2.48 0.83
CA PHE A 74 6.75 2.45 0.71
C PHE A 74 6.07 2.11 2.05
N VAL A 75 6.53 1.06 2.76
CA VAL A 75 5.95 0.65 4.05
C VAL A 75 6.17 1.71 5.13
N GLU A 76 7.37 2.32 5.19
CA GLU A 76 7.66 3.41 6.12
C GLU A 76 6.77 4.63 5.86
N GLY A 77 6.52 4.98 4.60
CA GLY A 77 5.59 6.04 4.21
C GLY A 77 4.15 5.74 4.64
N HIS A 78 3.71 4.52 4.43
CA HIS A 78 2.39 4.05 4.86
C HIS A 78 2.20 4.10 6.38
N ASP A 79 3.20 3.69 7.16
CA ASP A 79 3.16 3.76 8.63
C ASP A 79 2.93 5.20 9.13
N LEU A 80 3.58 6.18 8.51
CA LEU A 80 3.39 7.59 8.86
C LEU A 80 1.94 8.06 8.62
N LEU A 81 1.29 7.56 7.57
CA LEU A 81 -0.07 7.96 7.21
C LEU A 81 -1.16 7.27 8.04
N THR A 82 -0.86 6.15 8.67
CA THR A 82 -1.80 5.40 9.54
C THR A 82 -1.84 5.93 10.97
N ARG A 83 -0.97 6.87 11.35
CA ARG A 83 -0.95 7.45 12.69
C ARG A 83 -2.23 8.26 12.96
N PRO A 84 -2.81 8.16 14.17
CA PRO A 84 -4.04 8.87 14.52
C PRO A 84 -3.91 10.39 14.43
N ASP A 85 -2.77 10.93 14.81
CA ASP A 85 -2.48 12.38 14.87
C ASP A 85 -1.69 12.84 13.65
N ARG A 86 -2.09 12.40 12.48
CA ARG A 86 -1.40 12.69 11.21
C ARG A 86 -1.03 14.17 11.08
N LEU A 87 0.23 14.48 11.38
CA LEU A 87 0.76 15.83 11.28
C LEU A 87 1.18 16.14 9.84
N ARG A 88 1.23 17.42 9.51
CA ARG A 88 1.78 17.88 8.23
C ARG A 88 3.18 17.31 7.97
N THR A 89 4.04 17.31 8.97
CA THR A 89 5.41 16.77 8.91
C THR A 89 5.45 15.27 8.60
N ASP A 90 4.48 14.49 9.10
CA ASP A 90 4.38 13.07 8.78
C ASP A 90 3.96 12.86 7.31
N THR A 91 3.05 13.69 6.82
CA THR A 91 2.60 13.67 5.42
C THR A 91 3.74 14.08 4.47
N GLU A 92 4.49 15.14 4.78
CA GLU A 92 5.66 15.57 4.00
C GLU A 92 6.76 14.49 3.98
N LYS A 93 6.96 13.80 5.08
CA LYS A 93 7.93 12.70 5.15
C LYS A 93 7.45 11.46 4.38
N ALA A 94 6.17 11.14 4.44
CA ALA A 94 5.58 10.08 3.65
C ALA A 94 5.69 10.35 2.14
N GLU A 95 5.46 11.60 1.71
CA GLU A 95 5.70 12.06 0.33
C GLU A 95 7.12 11.73 -0.13
N GLN A 96 8.14 12.14 0.64
CA GLN A 96 9.55 11.87 0.31
C GLN A 96 9.86 10.36 0.22
N LEU A 97 9.23 9.55 1.08
CA LEU A 97 9.41 8.11 1.07
C LEU A 97 8.76 7.45 -0.16
N PHE A 98 7.59 7.91 -0.58
CA PHE A 98 6.96 7.42 -1.80
C PHE A 98 7.69 7.88 -3.07
N GLU A 99 8.20 9.11 -3.10
CA GLU A 99 9.10 9.58 -4.17
C GLU A 99 10.35 8.70 -4.27
N ARG A 100 10.95 8.36 -3.12
CA ARG A 100 12.07 7.44 -3.09
C ARG A 100 11.69 6.06 -3.60
N ALA A 101 10.54 5.52 -3.19
CA ALA A 101 10.06 4.21 -3.64
C ALA A 101 9.86 4.17 -5.16
N THR A 102 9.22 5.19 -5.75
CA THR A 102 9.02 5.29 -7.20
C THR A 102 10.32 5.52 -7.98
N SER A 103 11.29 6.21 -7.39
CA SER A 103 12.64 6.36 -7.97
C SER A 103 13.45 5.07 -7.96
N LEU A 104 13.34 4.27 -6.90
CA LEU A 104 14.03 2.98 -6.76
C LEU A 104 13.42 1.89 -7.63
N ASP A 105 12.11 1.93 -7.83
CA ASP A 105 11.39 1.05 -8.75
C ASP A 105 10.32 1.82 -9.52
N PRO A 106 10.61 2.25 -10.75
CA PRO A 106 9.65 2.92 -11.62
C PRO A 106 8.45 2.05 -12.07
N ASN A 107 8.45 0.76 -11.76
CA ASN A 107 7.34 -0.15 -12.06
C ASN A 107 6.47 -0.45 -10.82
N PHE A 108 6.74 0.17 -9.69
CA PHE A 108 5.98 -0.04 -8.46
C PHE A 108 4.67 0.75 -8.45
N ALA A 109 3.62 0.22 -9.06
CA ALA A 109 2.30 0.85 -9.18
C ALA A 109 1.72 1.31 -7.83
N GLY A 110 1.82 0.47 -6.78
CA GLY A 110 1.35 0.82 -5.44
C GLY A 110 2.04 2.03 -4.83
N ALA A 111 3.34 2.24 -5.11
CA ALA A 111 4.05 3.43 -4.65
C ALA A 111 3.60 4.71 -5.38
N PHE A 112 3.29 4.62 -6.66
CA PHE A 112 2.70 5.73 -7.42
C PHE A 112 1.29 6.06 -6.92
N ALA A 113 0.46 5.08 -6.64
CA ALA A 113 -0.87 5.30 -6.06
C ALA A 113 -0.79 5.99 -4.69
N ALA A 114 0.14 5.55 -3.83
CA ALA A 114 0.37 6.17 -2.52
C ALA A 114 0.91 7.61 -2.64
N LEU A 115 1.80 7.87 -3.61
CA LEU A 115 2.30 9.20 -3.91
C LEU A 115 1.16 10.12 -4.37
N ALA A 116 0.31 9.65 -5.29
CA ALA A 116 -0.85 10.40 -5.75
C ALA A 116 -1.78 10.76 -4.60
N TRP A 117 -2.10 9.81 -3.75
CA TRP A 117 -2.96 10.03 -2.60
C TRP A 117 -2.39 11.06 -1.62
N VAL A 118 -1.09 11.01 -1.34
CA VAL A 118 -0.44 11.98 -0.45
C VAL A 118 -0.43 13.38 -1.05
N GLU A 119 -0.24 13.50 -2.36
CA GLU A 119 -0.29 14.78 -3.07
C GLU A 119 -1.70 15.38 -3.07
N ASP A 120 -2.73 14.56 -3.28
CA ASP A 120 -4.14 14.98 -3.17
C ASP A 120 -4.47 15.51 -1.79
N TRP A 121 -4.04 14.78 -0.74
CA TRP A 121 -4.23 15.19 0.63
C TRP A 121 -3.50 16.49 0.98
N MET A 122 -2.24 16.62 0.54
CA MET A 122 -1.45 17.84 0.72
C MET A 122 -2.08 19.02 -0.02
N TYR A 123 -2.56 18.83 -1.26
CA TYR A 123 -3.27 19.84 -2.03
C TYR A 123 -4.53 20.30 -1.29
N HIS A 124 -5.34 19.35 -0.82
CA HIS A 124 -6.60 19.67 -0.16
C HIS A 124 -6.40 20.39 1.17
N THR A 125 -5.38 19.99 1.93
CA THR A 125 -5.29 20.36 3.36
C THR A 125 -4.30 21.48 3.63
N PHE A 126 -3.17 21.51 2.92
CA PHE A 126 -2.02 22.35 3.29
C PHE A 126 -1.50 23.27 2.19
N ASP A 127 -1.50 22.81 0.93
CA ASP A 127 -0.76 23.47 -0.15
C ASP A 127 -1.47 23.33 -1.52
N PRO A 128 -2.54 24.12 -1.77
CA PRO A 128 -3.36 24.03 -2.99
C PRO A 128 -2.67 24.66 -4.20
N THR A 129 -1.49 24.19 -4.58
CA THR A 129 -0.72 24.70 -5.71
C THR A 129 -1.00 23.92 -7.01
N PRO A 130 -0.94 24.58 -8.19
CA PRO A 130 -1.06 23.90 -9.47
C PRO A 130 -0.01 22.79 -9.69
N ALA A 131 1.20 22.99 -9.15
CA ALA A 131 2.29 22.02 -9.24
C ALA A 131 1.93 20.73 -8.50
N ARG A 132 1.38 20.84 -7.30
CA ARG A 132 0.95 19.69 -6.49
C ARG A 132 -0.21 18.96 -7.15
N LYS A 133 -1.20 19.70 -7.63
CA LYS A 133 -2.30 19.13 -8.42
C LYS A 133 -1.80 18.32 -9.62
N ALA A 134 -0.83 18.86 -10.38
CA ALA A 134 -0.26 18.16 -11.54
C ALA A 134 0.50 16.90 -11.13
N LYS A 135 1.24 16.95 -10.02
CA LYS A 135 2.00 15.81 -9.48
C LYS A 135 1.05 14.68 -9.03
N ALA A 136 -0.03 15.01 -8.31
CA ALA A 136 -1.06 14.05 -7.92
C ALA A 136 -1.64 13.30 -9.14
N ARG A 137 -2.04 14.06 -10.16
CA ARG A 137 -2.58 13.49 -11.39
C ARG A 137 -1.58 12.56 -12.08
N THR A 138 -0.36 13.03 -12.30
CA THR A 138 0.68 12.26 -12.99
C THR A 138 0.96 10.94 -12.26
N ALA A 139 1.03 10.97 -10.94
CA ALA A 139 1.26 9.77 -10.14
C ALA A 139 0.08 8.79 -10.22
N ALA A 140 -1.17 9.27 -10.16
CA ALA A 140 -2.36 8.41 -10.29
C ALA A 140 -2.45 7.77 -11.68
N GLU A 141 -2.23 8.56 -12.75
CA GLU A 141 -2.23 8.06 -14.13
C GLU A 141 -1.11 7.03 -14.35
N GLU A 142 0.07 7.23 -13.74
CA GLU A 142 1.17 6.28 -13.85
C GLU A 142 0.88 4.97 -13.09
N ALA A 143 0.26 5.03 -11.92
CA ALA A 143 -0.17 3.85 -11.20
C ALA A 143 -1.14 2.99 -12.04
N LEU A 144 -2.15 3.62 -12.66
CA LEU A 144 -3.10 2.94 -13.54
C LEU A 144 -2.46 2.42 -14.84
N ARG A 145 -1.49 3.15 -15.40
CA ARG A 145 -0.74 2.69 -16.57
C ARG A 145 0.05 1.41 -16.27
N LEU A 146 0.66 1.34 -15.10
CA LEU A 146 1.44 0.17 -14.65
C LEU A 146 0.55 -1.01 -14.28
N GLN A 147 -0.57 -0.74 -13.62
CA GLN A 147 -1.50 -1.76 -13.16
C GLN A 147 -2.95 -1.24 -13.24
N PRO A 148 -3.64 -1.45 -14.38
CA PRO A 148 -4.98 -0.91 -14.60
C PRO A 148 -6.07 -1.43 -13.66
N ASP A 149 -5.85 -2.57 -13.03
CA ASP A 149 -6.76 -3.22 -12.08
C ASP A 149 -6.40 -3.01 -10.60
N LEU A 150 -5.47 -2.10 -10.31
CA LEU A 150 -5.05 -1.79 -8.94
C LEU A 150 -6.09 -0.91 -8.23
N PRO A 151 -6.79 -1.42 -7.18
CA PRO A 151 -7.83 -0.64 -6.50
C PRO A 151 -7.30 0.67 -5.90
N GLU A 152 -6.08 0.66 -5.37
CA GLU A 152 -5.44 1.84 -4.79
C GLU A 152 -5.16 2.93 -5.83
N ALA A 153 -4.95 2.57 -7.10
CA ALA A 153 -4.74 3.54 -8.17
C ALA A 153 -6.07 4.20 -8.58
N HIS A 154 -7.16 3.45 -8.65
CA HIS A 154 -8.51 3.99 -8.84
C HIS A 154 -8.93 4.88 -7.68
N LEU A 155 -8.65 4.46 -6.43
CA LEU A 155 -8.87 5.30 -5.26
C LEU A 155 -8.10 6.62 -5.35
N ALA A 156 -6.84 6.59 -5.73
CA ALA A 156 -6.02 7.80 -5.86
C ALA A 156 -6.57 8.72 -6.95
N LEU A 157 -6.92 8.19 -8.13
CA LEU A 157 -7.52 9.00 -9.19
C LEU A 157 -8.90 9.56 -8.79
N GLY A 158 -9.70 8.77 -8.08
CA GLY A 158 -10.97 9.22 -7.52
C GLY A 158 -10.80 10.38 -6.54
N PHE A 159 -9.82 10.32 -5.64
CA PHE A 159 -9.50 11.44 -4.74
C PHE A 159 -8.96 12.66 -5.49
N TYR A 160 -8.17 12.47 -6.56
CA TYR A 160 -7.77 13.57 -7.43
C TYR A 160 -8.98 14.31 -8.01
N HIS A 161 -9.94 13.58 -8.59
CA HIS A 161 -11.17 14.18 -9.11
C HIS A 161 -11.98 14.87 -7.99
N TYR A 162 -12.03 14.27 -6.81
CA TYR A 162 -12.77 14.82 -5.67
C TYR A 162 -12.14 16.10 -5.10
N TYR A 163 -10.85 16.06 -4.77
CA TYR A 163 -10.18 17.17 -4.07
C TYR A 163 -9.64 18.25 -5.02
N CYS A 164 -9.05 17.83 -6.13
CA CYS A 164 -8.34 18.73 -7.03
C CYS A 164 -9.22 19.29 -8.15
N GLU A 165 -10.19 18.54 -8.64
CA GLU A 165 -11.07 18.97 -9.74
C GLU A 165 -12.48 19.32 -9.27
N ARG A 166 -12.92 18.79 -8.15
CA ARG A 166 -14.31 18.87 -7.64
C ARG A 166 -15.32 18.27 -8.62
N ASP A 167 -14.86 17.29 -9.39
CA ASP A 167 -15.68 16.50 -10.29
C ASP A 167 -16.16 15.24 -9.54
N TYR A 168 -17.24 15.38 -8.81
CA TYR A 168 -17.77 14.33 -7.95
C TYR A 168 -18.31 13.14 -8.74
N GLN A 169 -18.75 13.34 -10.00
CA GLN A 169 -19.23 12.23 -10.80
C GLN A 169 -18.06 11.33 -11.22
N ARG A 170 -16.97 11.91 -11.73
CA ARG A 170 -15.77 11.11 -12.04
C ARG A 170 -15.17 10.44 -10.82
N ALA A 171 -15.19 11.13 -9.68
CA ALA A 171 -14.73 10.51 -8.44
C ALA A 171 -15.55 9.25 -8.08
N LEU A 172 -16.88 9.31 -8.21
CA LEU A 172 -17.75 8.16 -7.97
C LEU A 172 -17.54 7.03 -8.97
N ASP A 173 -17.27 7.37 -10.24
CA ASP A 173 -17.00 6.37 -11.28
C ASP A 173 -15.70 5.58 -10.98
N GLU A 174 -14.69 6.23 -10.38
CA GLU A 174 -13.44 5.58 -9.97
C GLU A 174 -13.59 4.77 -8.66
N PHE A 175 -14.54 5.13 -7.79
CA PHE A 175 -14.77 4.41 -6.54
C PHE A 175 -15.71 3.19 -6.69
N ALA A 176 -16.36 3.00 -7.84
CA ALA A 176 -17.31 1.92 -8.11
C ALA A 176 -16.64 0.62 -8.51
#